data_6a4eea32b82f8768dbc6142db582d7a4
#
_entry.id   6a4eea32b82f8768dbc6142db582d7a4
#
_cell.length_a   1.000
_cell.length_b   1.000
_cell.length_c   1.000
_cell.angle_alpha   90.00
_cell.angle_beta   90.00
_cell.angle_gamma   90.00
#
_symmetry.space_group_name_H-M   'P 1'
#
loop_
_entity.id
_entity.type
_entity.pdbx_description
1 polymer ?
#
loop_
_entity_poly.entity_id
_entity_poly.type
_entity_poly.pdbx_seq_one_letter_code
_entity_poly.pdbx_strand_id
1 'polypeptide(L)'
;MIEVKRDDFFVESIKNPIEYGTYYKINPKYGTGFQWTSEVHHDFIITATDIRFNQETMVGEHIGSGYVLALYISGAGDEFYPYQNISPNTLRCYEPSEKYKAIYHPQIPLRCITVQVDQEFIDQYLQEISGDLEAVSYTHLRAH
;
A
#
# COMPACT_ATOMS: atom_id res chain seq x y z
N MET A 1 14.08 -9.29 16.37
CA MET A 1 13.32 -8.83 15.19
C MET A 1 13.56 -9.81 14.06
N ILE A 2 12.52 -10.25 13.39
CA ILE A 2 12.63 -11.10 12.20
C ILE A 2 12.52 -10.24 10.94
N GLU A 3 13.30 -10.57 9.92
CA GLU A 3 13.18 -9.96 8.61
C GLU A 3 12.41 -10.90 7.68
N VAL A 4 11.38 -10.37 7.01
CA VAL A 4 10.57 -11.14 6.08
C VAL A 4 11.34 -11.37 4.79
N LYS A 5 11.40 -12.63 4.39
CA LYS A 5 11.85 -13.02 3.06
C LYS A 5 10.67 -12.93 2.10
N ARG A 6 10.83 -12.18 1.03
CA ARG A 6 9.76 -11.87 0.08
C ARG A 6 9.07 -13.11 -0.49
N ASP A 7 9.84 -14.17 -0.78
CA ASP A 7 9.34 -15.37 -1.43
C ASP A 7 8.52 -16.28 -0.52
N ASP A 8 8.63 -16.13 0.80
CA ASP A 8 7.94 -16.99 1.77
C ASP A 8 6.95 -16.24 2.67
N PHE A 9 6.69 -14.96 2.40
CA PHE A 9 5.77 -14.17 3.19
C PHE A 9 4.33 -14.69 3.14
N PHE A 10 3.89 -15.12 1.98
CA PHE A 10 2.59 -15.73 1.78
C PHE A 10 2.72 -17.21 1.43
N VAL A 11 1.84 -18.05 1.99
CA VAL A 11 1.86 -19.51 1.76
C VAL A 11 0.76 -19.99 0.82
N GLU A 12 -0.32 -19.22 0.70
CA GLU A 12 -1.46 -19.58 -0.14
C GLU A 12 -1.97 -18.35 -0.88
N SER A 13 -2.42 -18.58 -2.10
CA SER A 13 -3.20 -17.60 -2.84
C SER A 13 -4.48 -18.26 -3.34
N ILE A 14 -5.62 -17.62 -3.11
CA ILE A 14 -6.93 -18.13 -3.51
C ILE A 14 -7.56 -17.09 -4.42
N LYS A 15 -7.85 -17.48 -5.66
CA LYS A 15 -8.68 -16.71 -6.56
C LYS A 15 -10.12 -17.07 -6.34
N ASN A 16 -10.93 -16.07 -5.98
CA ASN A 16 -12.36 -16.25 -5.88
C ASN A 16 -13.00 -15.90 -7.24
N PRO A 17 -13.67 -16.83 -7.93
CA PRO A 17 -14.26 -16.55 -9.23
C PRO A 17 -15.46 -15.59 -9.18
N ILE A 18 -16.05 -15.38 -8.01
CA ILE A 18 -17.21 -14.50 -7.83
C ILE A 18 -16.77 -13.10 -7.42
N GLU A 19 -15.65 -12.96 -6.72
CA GLU A 19 -15.09 -11.71 -6.29
C GLU A 19 -13.84 -11.41 -7.10
N TYR A 20 -13.72 -10.18 -7.55
CA TYR A 20 -12.54 -9.74 -8.32
C TYR A 20 -11.36 -9.53 -7.37
N GLY A 21 -10.56 -10.57 -7.18
CA GLY A 21 -9.38 -10.43 -6.35
C GLY A 21 -8.73 -11.75 -5.97
N THR A 22 -7.60 -11.63 -5.32
CA THR A 22 -6.81 -12.77 -4.85
C THR A 22 -6.52 -12.60 -3.37
N TYR A 23 -6.84 -13.62 -2.59
CA TYR A 23 -6.48 -13.70 -1.17
C TYR A 23 -5.13 -14.39 -1.01
N TYR A 24 -4.27 -13.77 -0.24
CA TYR A 24 -2.97 -14.32 0.14
C TYR A 24 -2.98 -14.54 1.64
N LYS A 25 -2.72 -15.76 2.07
CA LYS A 25 -2.58 -16.10 3.48
C LYS A 25 -1.14 -15.90 3.92
N ILE A 26 -0.94 -15.19 5.01
CA ILE A 26 0.41 -15.00 5.54
C ILE A 26 1.00 -16.34 6.02
N ASN A 27 2.29 -16.50 5.84
CA ASN A 27 3.02 -17.64 6.37
C ASN A 27 2.95 -17.63 7.90
N PRO A 28 2.51 -18.72 8.55
CA PRO A 28 2.41 -18.83 10.01
C PRO A 28 3.73 -18.53 10.75
N LYS A 29 4.86 -18.67 10.07
CA LYS A 29 6.16 -18.26 10.58
C LYS A 29 6.22 -16.78 10.98
N TYR A 30 5.49 -15.92 10.26
CA TYR A 30 5.50 -14.48 10.48
C TYR A 30 4.28 -13.98 11.26
N GLY A 31 3.14 -14.64 11.13
CA GLY A 31 1.94 -14.17 11.77
C GLY A 31 0.68 -14.89 11.36
N THR A 32 -0.45 -14.24 11.56
CA THR A 32 -1.78 -14.69 11.15
C THR A 32 -2.45 -13.61 10.33
N GLY A 33 -3.37 -14.00 9.47
CA GLY A 33 -4.15 -13.08 8.68
C GLY A 33 -3.92 -13.20 7.18
N PHE A 34 -4.30 -12.17 6.46
CA PHE A 34 -4.34 -12.23 5.00
C PHE A 34 -4.09 -10.86 4.37
N GLN A 35 -3.83 -10.90 3.09
CA GLN A 35 -3.86 -9.76 2.20
C GLN A 35 -4.75 -10.09 1.00
N TRP A 36 -5.67 -9.21 0.69
CA TRP A 36 -6.50 -9.30 -0.50
C TRP A 36 -6.07 -8.23 -1.49
N THR A 37 -5.91 -8.62 -2.74
CA THR A 37 -5.49 -7.71 -3.81
C THR A 37 -6.44 -7.83 -4.99
N SER A 38 -6.90 -6.69 -5.50
CA SER A 38 -7.69 -6.61 -6.72
C SER A 38 -7.05 -5.65 -7.69
N GLU A 39 -6.80 -6.14 -8.89
CA GLU A 39 -6.40 -5.32 -10.02
C GLU A 39 -7.66 -4.90 -10.77
N VAL A 40 -8.23 -3.75 -10.37
CA VAL A 40 -9.46 -3.22 -10.96
C VAL A 40 -9.20 -2.80 -12.41
N HIS A 41 -8.03 -2.27 -12.67
CA HIS A 41 -7.51 -1.91 -13.97
C HIS A 41 -6.00 -2.10 -13.91
N HIS A 42 -5.31 -2.31 -15.04
CA HIS A 42 -3.85 -2.50 -15.01
C HIS A 42 -3.10 -1.33 -14.34
N ASP A 43 -3.71 -0.14 -14.30
CA ASP A 43 -3.13 1.05 -13.65
C ASP A 43 -3.56 1.23 -12.18
N PHE A 44 -4.49 0.42 -11.69
CA PHE A 44 -5.05 0.52 -10.35
C PHE A 44 -5.03 -0.83 -9.64
N ILE A 45 -4.34 -0.88 -8.53
CA ILE A 45 -4.31 -2.06 -7.65
C ILE A 45 -4.81 -1.65 -6.27
N ILE A 46 -5.86 -2.31 -5.80
CA ILE A 46 -6.38 -2.11 -4.45
C ILE A 46 -5.95 -3.29 -3.59
N THR A 47 -5.40 -3.02 -2.43
CA THR A 47 -4.96 -4.05 -1.49
C THR A 47 -5.55 -3.78 -0.12
N ALA A 48 -6.14 -4.82 0.48
CA ALA A 48 -6.60 -4.79 1.87
C ALA A 48 -5.78 -5.78 2.68
N THR A 49 -5.23 -5.33 3.79
CA THR A 49 -4.35 -6.10 4.65
C THR A 49 -4.94 -6.19 6.04
N ASP A 50 -4.96 -7.40 6.59
CA ASP A 50 -5.31 -7.68 7.99
C ASP A 50 -4.36 -8.75 8.51
N ILE A 51 -3.28 -8.30 9.15
CA ILE A 51 -2.19 -9.18 9.58
C ILE A 51 -1.83 -8.85 11.03
N ARG A 52 -1.71 -9.88 11.84
CA ARG A 52 -1.10 -9.81 13.16
C ARG A 52 0.23 -10.55 13.12
N PHE A 53 1.31 -9.83 13.35
CA PHE A 53 2.65 -10.41 13.39
C PHE A 53 2.91 -11.12 14.72
N ASN A 54 3.67 -12.22 14.68
CA ASN A 54 4.02 -13.00 15.87
C ASN A 54 5.05 -12.27 16.74
N GLN A 55 5.88 -11.47 16.12
CA GLN A 55 6.95 -10.72 16.76
C GLN A 55 7.24 -9.46 15.94
N GLU A 56 8.11 -8.61 16.44
CA GLU A 56 8.57 -7.46 15.67
C GLU A 56 9.15 -7.92 14.34
N THR A 57 8.61 -7.39 13.25
CA THR A 57 8.88 -7.88 11.90
C THR A 57 9.25 -6.73 10.98
N MET A 58 10.39 -6.84 10.32
CA MET A 58 10.82 -5.90 9.30
C MET A 58 10.42 -6.40 7.92
N VAL A 59 9.73 -5.56 7.19
CA VAL A 59 9.33 -5.81 5.81
C VAL A 59 9.97 -4.75 4.92
N GLY A 60 10.79 -5.20 3.99
CA GLY A 60 11.30 -4.34 2.92
C GLY A 60 10.33 -4.39 1.76
N GLU A 61 9.58 -3.34 1.55
CA GLU A 61 8.65 -3.25 0.44
C GLU A 61 9.25 -2.41 -0.67
N HIS A 62 9.16 -2.93 -1.87
CA HIS A 62 9.47 -2.17 -3.06
C HIS A 62 8.18 -1.49 -3.53
N ILE A 63 8.08 -0.20 -3.28
CA ILE A 63 7.01 0.61 -3.86
C ILE A 63 7.41 0.89 -5.30
N GLY A 64 6.90 0.10 -6.22
CA GLY A 64 7.29 0.08 -7.63
C GLY A 64 7.22 1.43 -8.35
N SER A 65 6.74 1.44 -9.59
CA SER A 65 6.71 2.63 -10.44
C SER A 65 5.54 3.59 -10.18
N GLY A 66 4.63 3.25 -9.27
CA GLY A 66 3.43 4.02 -9.01
C GLY A 66 3.41 4.72 -7.66
N TYR A 67 2.42 5.59 -7.48
CA TYR A 67 2.10 6.18 -6.18
C TYR A 67 1.22 5.24 -5.40
N VAL A 68 1.40 5.21 -4.08
CA VAL A 68 0.57 4.43 -3.17
C VAL A 68 -0.12 5.35 -2.19
N LEU A 69 -1.46 5.27 -2.15
CA LEU A 69 -2.27 5.85 -1.09
C LEU A 69 -2.58 4.75 -0.09
N ALA A 70 -2.25 4.97 1.17
CA ALA A 70 -2.50 4.01 2.23
C ALA A 70 -3.36 4.62 3.33
N LEU A 71 -4.48 3.95 3.62
CA LEU A 71 -5.30 4.26 4.78
C LEU A 71 -5.00 3.23 5.86
N TYR A 72 -4.35 3.66 6.93
CA TYR A 72 -4.12 2.84 8.11
C TYR A 72 -5.32 2.93 9.05
N ILE A 73 -6.01 1.81 9.24
CA ILE A 73 -7.12 1.69 10.18
C ILE A 73 -6.59 1.35 11.55
N SER A 74 -5.64 0.41 11.63
CA SER A 74 -4.91 0.08 12.84
C SER A 74 -3.50 -0.39 12.49
N GLY A 75 -2.62 -0.36 13.47
CA GLY A 75 -1.25 -0.81 13.32
C GLY A 75 -0.34 -0.08 14.30
N ALA A 76 0.82 -0.65 14.52
CA ALA A 76 1.90 -0.02 15.28
C ALA A 76 3.24 -0.40 14.66
N GLY A 77 4.13 0.56 14.61
CA GLY A 77 5.45 0.35 14.05
C GLY A 77 6.05 1.62 13.50
N ASP A 78 7.08 1.43 12.72
CA ASP A 78 7.87 2.51 12.16
C ASP A 78 8.10 2.27 10.67
N GLU A 79 8.02 3.34 9.90
CA GLU A 79 8.39 3.34 8.50
C GLU A 79 9.66 4.17 8.30
N PHE A 80 10.45 3.82 7.30
CA PHE A 80 11.70 4.49 7.02
C PHE A 80 11.80 4.93 5.57
N TYR A 81 12.47 6.08 5.43
CA TYR A 81 12.79 6.74 4.17
C TYR A 81 11.58 7.38 3.49
N PRO A 82 10.96 8.40 4.14
CA PRO A 82 11.35 9.06 5.41
C PRO A 82 10.80 8.34 6.64
N TYR A 83 11.43 8.59 7.78
CA TYR A 83 10.97 8.05 9.07
C TYR A 83 9.62 8.63 9.47
N GLN A 84 8.71 7.75 9.87
CA GLN A 84 7.42 8.12 10.48
C GLN A 84 6.84 6.94 11.25
N ASN A 85 6.04 7.24 12.26
CA ASN A 85 5.32 6.21 12.99
C ASN A 85 4.07 5.78 12.22
N ILE A 86 3.75 4.49 12.30
CA ILE A 86 2.47 3.98 11.85
C ILE A 86 1.43 4.31 12.91
N SER A 87 0.39 5.03 12.54
CA SER A 87 -0.67 5.45 13.45
C SER A 87 -2.04 5.12 12.88
N PRO A 88 -3.02 4.78 13.73
CA PRO A 88 -4.38 4.50 13.26
C PRO A 88 -5.06 5.76 12.70
N ASN A 89 -6.03 5.55 11.83
CA ASN A 89 -6.83 6.60 11.19
C ASN A 89 -5.98 7.62 10.42
N THR A 90 -4.96 7.15 9.76
CA THR A 90 -4.02 7.98 9.02
C THR A 90 -4.04 7.63 7.54
N LEU A 91 -4.17 8.66 6.72
CA LEU A 91 -4.01 8.55 5.26
C LEU A 91 -2.63 9.05 4.87
N ARG A 92 -1.91 8.24 4.10
CA ARG A 92 -0.56 8.57 3.63
C ARG A 92 -0.43 8.37 2.14
N CYS A 93 0.38 9.19 1.52
CA CYS A 93 0.76 9.04 0.12
C CYS A 93 2.25 8.74 0.02
N TYR A 94 2.59 7.70 -0.73
CA TYR A 94 3.96 7.28 -0.95
C TYR A 94 4.33 7.48 -2.41
N GLU A 95 5.47 8.11 -2.62
CA GLU A 95 6.11 8.14 -3.94
C GLU A 95 6.85 6.83 -4.20
N PRO A 96 7.11 6.47 -5.46
CA PRO A 96 7.93 5.31 -5.79
C PRO A 96 9.29 5.37 -5.09
N SER A 97 9.64 4.29 -4.39
CA SER A 97 10.90 4.22 -3.64
C SER A 97 11.38 2.78 -3.52
N GLU A 98 12.66 2.56 -3.81
CA GLU A 98 13.32 1.28 -3.61
C GLU A 98 13.86 1.10 -2.18
N LYS A 99 13.84 2.17 -1.38
CA LYS A 99 14.41 2.18 -0.03
C LYS A 99 13.38 2.02 1.08
N TYR A 100 12.11 1.93 0.74
CA TYR A 100 11.06 1.82 1.74
C TYR A 100 11.23 0.56 2.60
N LYS A 101 11.11 0.74 3.91
CA LYS A 101 11.09 -0.34 4.90
C LYS A 101 10.08 -0.02 5.97
N ALA A 102 9.50 -1.05 6.56
CA ALA A 102 8.61 -0.93 7.70
C ALA A 102 8.97 -1.96 8.76
N ILE A 103 8.86 -1.56 10.02
CA ILE A 103 8.95 -2.46 11.17
C ILE A 103 7.58 -2.47 11.83
N TYR A 104 6.94 -3.63 11.85
CA TYR A 104 5.63 -3.80 12.47
C TYR A 104 5.76 -4.45 13.84
N HIS A 105 5.02 -3.92 14.81
CA HIS A 105 4.98 -4.46 16.16
C HIS A 105 3.82 -5.45 16.33
N PRO A 106 4.00 -6.52 17.12
CA PRO A 106 3.00 -7.59 17.22
C PRO A 106 1.78 -7.25 18.07
N GLN A 107 1.82 -6.18 18.85
CA GLN A 107 0.77 -5.87 19.81
C GLN A 107 -0.54 -5.44 19.15
N ILE A 108 -0.46 -4.80 17.99
CA ILE A 108 -1.61 -4.24 17.29
C ILE A 108 -1.67 -4.79 15.87
N PRO A 109 -2.83 -5.35 15.45
CA PRO A 109 -2.96 -5.84 14.08
C PRO A 109 -2.75 -4.72 13.06
N LEU A 110 -2.05 -5.05 11.99
CA LEU A 110 -1.92 -4.17 10.85
C LEU A 110 -3.17 -4.31 9.99
N ARG A 111 -3.99 -3.28 9.95
CA ARG A 111 -5.16 -3.18 9.09
C ARG A 111 -5.05 -1.94 8.24
N CYS A 112 -4.87 -2.14 6.96
CA CYS A 112 -4.76 -1.02 6.03
C CYS A 112 -5.36 -1.35 4.67
N ILE A 113 -5.76 -0.31 3.99
CA ILE A 113 -6.21 -0.37 2.60
C ILE A 113 -5.26 0.50 1.80
N THR A 114 -4.72 -0.03 0.72
CA THR A 114 -3.85 0.72 -0.18
C THR A 114 -4.44 0.77 -1.57
N VAL A 115 -4.20 1.88 -2.25
CA VAL A 115 -4.47 2.03 -3.68
C VAL A 115 -3.15 2.40 -4.34
N GLN A 116 -2.71 1.57 -5.26
CA GLN A 116 -1.53 1.84 -6.07
C GLN A 116 -1.97 2.30 -7.45
N VAL A 117 -1.42 3.44 -7.88
CA VAL A 117 -1.74 4.05 -9.18
C VAL A 117 -0.46 4.22 -9.96
N ASP A 118 -0.47 3.73 -11.22
CA ASP A 118 0.72 3.82 -12.07
C ASP A 118 1.05 5.27 -12.44
N GLN A 119 2.33 5.56 -12.50
CA GLN A 119 2.87 6.87 -12.85
C GLN A 119 2.37 7.36 -14.21
N GLU A 120 2.37 6.50 -15.22
CA GLU A 120 1.91 6.86 -16.56
C GLU A 120 0.44 7.28 -16.57
N PHE A 121 -0.40 6.58 -15.81
CA PHE A 121 -1.81 6.92 -15.70
C PHE A 121 -1.99 8.30 -15.08
N ILE A 122 -1.26 8.60 -14.02
CA ILE A 122 -1.31 9.91 -13.36
C ILE A 122 -0.86 11.00 -14.32
N ASP A 123 0.22 10.79 -15.03
CA ASP A 123 0.76 11.76 -15.97
C ASP A 123 -0.22 12.06 -17.11
N GLN A 124 -0.83 11.02 -17.69
CA GLN A 124 -1.85 11.17 -18.72
C GLN A 124 -3.08 11.91 -18.20
N TYR A 125 -3.57 11.53 -17.03
CA TYR A 125 -4.73 12.16 -16.41
C TYR A 125 -4.50 13.63 -16.12
N LEU A 126 -3.33 13.98 -15.60
CA LEU A 126 -2.95 15.37 -15.34
C LEU A 126 -2.83 16.18 -16.63
N GLN A 127 -2.33 15.61 -17.71
CA GLN A 127 -2.28 16.27 -19.01
C GLN A 127 -3.68 16.56 -19.55
N GLU A 128 -4.60 15.60 -19.46
CA GLU A 128 -6.00 15.79 -19.88
C GLU A 128 -6.68 16.88 -19.08
N ILE A 129 -6.54 16.85 -17.75
CA ILE A 129 -7.09 17.89 -16.87
C ILE A 129 -6.47 19.25 -17.15
N SER A 130 -5.18 19.32 -17.36
CA SER A 130 -4.48 20.57 -17.67
C SER A 130 -4.97 21.19 -18.96
N GLY A 131 -5.21 20.39 -20.00
CA GLY A 131 -5.81 20.84 -21.24
C GLY A 131 -7.19 21.45 -21.06
N ASP A 132 -8.03 20.80 -20.25
CA ASP A 132 -9.40 21.28 -19.98
C ASP A 132 -9.42 22.48 -19.02
N LEU A 133 -8.50 22.56 -18.09
CA LEU A 133 -8.48 23.58 -17.04
C LEU A 133 -7.63 24.80 -17.37
N GLU A 134 -6.80 24.74 -18.39
CA GLU A 134 -5.90 25.82 -18.79
C GLU A 134 -6.67 27.12 -19.09
N ALA A 135 -7.88 26.98 -19.64
CA ALA A 135 -8.76 28.11 -19.93
C ALA A 135 -9.61 28.57 -18.75
N VAL A 136 -9.73 27.81 -17.68
CA VAL A 136 -10.76 28.04 -16.64
C VAL A 136 -10.18 28.55 -15.33
N SER A 137 -9.12 27.97 -14.77
CA SER A 137 -8.70 28.36 -13.42
C SER A 137 -7.34 27.79 -13.00
N TYR A 138 -6.34 28.02 -13.76
CA TYR A 138 -4.99 27.59 -13.41
C TYR A 138 -4.52 28.21 -12.07
N THR A 139 -4.93 29.44 -11.79
CA THR A 139 -4.63 30.15 -10.55
C THR A 139 -5.30 29.51 -9.33
N HIS A 140 -6.49 28.95 -9.49
CA HIS A 140 -7.23 28.27 -8.42
C HIS A 140 -6.55 26.98 -7.99
N LEU A 141 -6.06 26.19 -8.93
CA LEU A 141 -5.31 24.95 -8.65
C LEU A 141 -4.00 25.22 -7.90
N ARG A 142 -3.34 26.33 -8.16
CA ARG A 142 -2.12 26.71 -7.46
C ARG A 142 -2.32 27.18 -6.03
N ALA A 143 -3.51 27.64 -5.69
CA ALA A 143 -3.86 28.07 -4.34
C ALA A 143 -4.09 26.90 -3.37
N HIS A 144 -4.21 25.73 -3.88
CA HIS A 144 -4.38 24.48 -3.12
C HIS A 144 -3.13 23.62 -3.18
#